data_dc9d635d3d8922c1140d3f37a493c511
#
_entry.id   dc9d635d3d8922c1140d3f37a493c511
#
_cell.length_a   1.000
_cell.length_b   1.000
_cell.length_c   1.000
_cell.angle_alpha   90.00
_cell.angle_beta   90.00
_cell.angle_gamma   90.00
#
_symmetry.space_group_name_H-M   'P 1'
#
loop_
_entity.id
_entity.type
_entity.pdbx_description
1 polymer ?
#
loop_
_entity_poly.entity_id
_entity_poly.type
_entity_poly.pdbx_seq_one_letter_code
_entity_poly.pdbx_strand_id
1 'polypeptide(L)'
;MPATPYPVLDVSGWDIIADETSGAEEKYWLQEPVTEIRWLFKATTIKDHVYGEDWAEKCVSELAGLLGIPCARIELATRAGKRGCISADLRPPQYELHHGRVLLEECGAPGYVHQMGKDHPGHSLENIRDSLGGALPPPGCELPFDGSAYDVFAGYTVLDAWVANRDRHDTNWAVLRPVLASDGALRLCGSYDHASSLGFNLTDEHRSRQVTEGRVQAWCEKGTAQRFDYDRSRPMPSLVELASHALRLASPAARGHWLQQLRLVEENEVRNVLDRVSVMSDPARTFAGIVLDVNRKRVLDVCA
;
A
#
# COMPACT_ATOMS: atom_id res chain seq x y z
N MET A 1 -6.05 -29.37 4.25
CA MET A 1 -7.11 -28.84 5.13
C MET A 1 -7.40 -27.43 4.67
N PRO A 2 -8.67 -26.94 4.71
CA PRO A 2 -8.93 -25.53 4.42
C PRO A 2 -8.13 -24.63 5.37
N ALA A 3 -7.63 -23.52 4.85
CA ALA A 3 -6.87 -22.56 5.64
C ALA A 3 -7.79 -21.91 6.70
N THR A 4 -7.29 -21.70 7.92
CA THR A 4 -8.05 -21.02 8.97
C THR A 4 -8.27 -19.55 8.55
N PRO A 5 -9.53 -19.07 8.50
CA PRO A 5 -9.83 -17.70 8.11
C PRO A 5 -9.17 -16.68 9.04
N TYR A 6 -8.84 -15.51 8.49
CA TYR A 6 -8.47 -14.35 9.33
C TYR A 6 -9.67 -13.96 10.19
N PRO A 7 -9.46 -13.64 11.49
CA PRO A 7 -10.55 -13.21 12.36
C PRO A 7 -11.13 -11.87 11.89
N VAL A 8 -12.41 -11.67 12.11
CA VAL A 8 -13.09 -10.37 12.03
C VAL A 8 -13.33 -9.90 13.45
N LEU A 9 -12.66 -8.84 13.85
CA LEU A 9 -12.68 -8.34 15.23
C LEU A 9 -13.86 -7.37 15.42
N ASP A 10 -14.67 -7.58 16.46
CA ASP A 10 -15.64 -6.56 16.88
C ASP A 10 -14.94 -5.55 17.80
N VAL A 11 -14.71 -4.35 17.28
CA VAL A 11 -14.05 -3.25 17.99
C VAL A 11 -15.04 -2.21 18.50
N SER A 12 -16.33 -2.56 18.61
CA SER A 12 -17.38 -1.64 19.07
C SER A 12 -17.16 -1.13 20.50
N GLY A 13 -16.54 -1.96 21.33
CA GLY A 13 -16.22 -1.61 22.73
C GLY A 13 -14.88 -0.92 22.95
N TRP A 14 -14.09 -0.66 21.89
CA TRP A 14 -12.82 0.03 22.03
C TRP A 14 -13.00 1.54 22.13
N ASP A 15 -12.22 2.19 22.99
CA ASP A 15 -12.29 3.63 23.20
C ASP A 15 -11.80 4.41 21.97
N ILE A 16 -12.58 5.43 21.57
CA ILE A 16 -12.15 6.39 20.56
C ILE A 16 -11.22 7.39 21.26
N ILE A 17 -9.97 7.46 20.78
CA ILE A 17 -8.95 8.36 21.32
C ILE A 17 -8.75 9.62 20.46
N ALA A 18 -9.14 9.57 19.18
CA ALA A 18 -9.18 10.73 18.28
C ALA A 18 -10.04 10.43 17.05
N ASP A 19 -10.62 11.47 16.46
CA ASP A 19 -11.22 11.42 15.15
C ASP A 19 -10.13 11.68 14.09
N GLU A 20 -10.14 10.90 12.99
CA GLU A 20 -9.31 11.17 11.83
C GLU A 20 -10.12 12.00 10.83
N THR A 21 -9.78 13.26 10.66
CA THR A 21 -10.52 14.21 9.82
C THR A 21 -10.11 14.19 8.34
N SER A 22 -9.10 13.38 7.98
CA SER A 22 -8.61 13.28 6.61
C SER A 22 -9.44 12.29 5.79
N GLY A 23 -10.05 12.76 4.69
CA GLY A 23 -10.84 11.95 3.74
C GLY A 23 -12.35 12.03 3.97
N ALA A 24 -13.11 11.37 3.07
CA ALA A 24 -14.58 11.41 3.02
C ALA A 24 -15.26 10.31 3.88
N GLU A 25 -14.50 9.41 4.50
CA GLU A 25 -14.99 8.24 5.21
C GLU A 25 -14.86 8.39 6.71
N GLU A 26 -15.72 7.70 7.47
CA GLU A 26 -15.61 7.65 8.92
C GLU A 26 -14.33 6.90 9.34
N LYS A 27 -13.41 7.58 9.99
CA LYS A 27 -12.15 7.06 10.49
C LYS A 27 -11.98 7.45 11.95
N TYR A 28 -11.65 6.48 12.79
CA TYR A 28 -11.45 6.68 14.22
C TYR A 28 -10.16 6.04 14.68
N TRP A 29 -9.37 6.77 15.44
CA TRP A 29 -8.29 6.19 16.22
C TRP A 29 -8.87 5.53 17.46
N LEU A 30 -8.61 4.24 17.59
CA LEU A 30 -9.08 3.40 18.68
C LEU A 30 -7.89 2.93 19.53
N GLN A 31 -8.12 2.68 20.81
CA GLN A 31 -7.16 2.03 21.68
C GLN A 31 -7.62 0.61 22.00
N GLU A 32 -6.76 -0.36 21.75
CA GLU A 32 -7.02 -1.76 22.09
C GLU A 32 -6.97 -1.93 23.63
N PRO A 33 -8.00 -2.50 24.26
CA PRO A 33 -8.09 -2.48 25.73
C PRO A 33 -7.01 -3.28 26.46
N VAL A 34 -6.39 -4.27 25.81
CA VAL A 34 -5.43 -5.19 26.45
C VAL A 34 -3.99 -4.78 26.18
N THR A 35 -3.67 -4.46 24.93
CA THR A 35 -2.29 -4.18 24.52
C THR A 35 -1.96 -2.70 24.46
N GLU A 36 -3.00 -1.85 24.60
CA GLU A 36 -2.92 -0.39 24.45
C GLU A 36 -2.42 0.07 23.06
N ILE A 37 -2.31 -0.85 22.10
CA ILE A 37 -1.96 -0.51 20.72
C ILE A 37 -3.04 0.41 20.15
N ARG A 38 -2.60 1.45 19.45
CA ARG A 38 -3.48 2.35 18.73
C ARG A 38 -3.77 1.80 17.34
N TRP A 39 -5.02 1.87 16.94
CA TRP A 39 -5.50 1.38 15.66
C TRP A 39 -6.38 2.42 14.99
N LEU A 40 -6.22 2.58 13.68
CA LEU A 40 -7.11 3.39 12.86
C LEU A 40 -8.20 2.49 12.28
N PHE A 41 -9.44 2.64 12.75
CA PHE A 41 -10.60 2.00 12.12
C PHE A 41 -11.02 2.78 10.87
N LYS A 42 -11.23 2.05 9.78
CA LYS A 42 -11.73 2.57 8.50
C LYS A 42 -12.98 1.77 8.13
N ALA A 43 -14.13 2.43 8.03
CA ALA A 43 -15.36 1.78 7.58
C ALA A 43 -15.29 1.54 6.06
N THR A 44 -15.85 0.42 5.62
CA THR A 44 -15.97 0.11 4.18
C THR A 44 -17.01 1.01 3.52
N THR A 45 -16.67 1.57 2.37
CA THR A 45 -17.58 2.40 1.58
C THR A 45 -18.74 1.58 1.02
N ILE A 46 -19.96 2.13 1.15
CA ILE A 46 -21.17 1.60 0.53
C ILE A 46 -21.73 2.65 -0.42
N LYS A 47 -21.79 2.34 -1.71
CA LYS A 47 -22.43 3.17 -2.74
C LYS A 47 -23.53 2.38 -3.41
N ASP A 48 -23.40 2.03 -4.67
CA ASP A 48 -24.24 1.11 -5.42
C ASP A 48 -24.05 -0.36 -4.96
N HIS A 49 -22.89 -0.67 -4.39
CA HIS A 49 -22.54 -1.94 -3.76
C HIS A 49 -21.54 -1.71 -2.63
N VAL A 50 -21.25 -2.75 -1.87
CA VAL A 50 -20.21 -2.73 -0.84
C VAL A 50 -18.84 -2.84 -1.51
N TYR A 51 -17.99 -1.85 -1.30
CA TYR A 51 -16.61 -1.88 -1.78
C TYR A 51 -15.75 -2.87 -0.98
N GLY A 52 -14.61 -3.19 -1.49
CA GLY A 52 -13.71 -4.17 -0.90
C GLY A 52 -12.47 -3.57 -0.26
N GLU A 53 -12.56 -2.36 0.27
CA GLU A 53 -11.43 -1.65 0.88
C GLU A 53 -10.82 -2.42 2.05
N ASP A 54 -11.66 -3.02 2.89
CA ASP A 54 -11.25 -3.81 4.04
C ASP A 54 -10.45 -5.06 3.67
N TRP A 55 -10.97 -5.85 2.73
CA TRP A 55 -10.25 -7.05 2.30
C TRP A 55 -9.03 -6.71 1.41
N ALA A 56 -9.06 -5.61 0.65
CA ALA A 56 -7.92 -5.17 -0.13
C ALA A 56 -6.76 -4.77 0.80
N GLU A 57 -7.02 -3.95 1.83
CA GLU A 57 -6.04 -3.60 2.87
C GLU A 57 -5.45 -4.85 3.54
N LYS A 58 -6.32 -5.80 3.96
CA LYS A 58 -5.87 -7.04 4.61
C LYS A 58 -5.01 -7.89 3.67
N CYS A 59 -5.48 -8.14 2.44
CA CYS A 59 -4.71 -8.91 1.46
C CYS A 59 -3.33 -8.27 1.21
N VAL A 60 -3.27 -6.96 0.98
CA VAL A 60 -2.01 -6.29 0.67
C VAL A 60 -1.05 -6.29 1.85
N SER A 61 -1.53 -6.11 3.07
CA SER A 61 -0.69 -6.22 4.27
C SER A 61 -0.03 -7.61 4.38
N GLU A 62 -0.76 -8.69 4.13
CA GLU A 62 -0.22 -10.06 4.15
C GLU A 62 0.73 -10.33 2.96
N LEU A 63 0.36 -9.86 1.76
CA LEU A 63 1.21 -9.99 0.56
C LEU A 63 2.52 -9.19 0.68
N ALA A 64 2.50 -8.01 1.33
CA ALA A 64 3.70 -7.24 1.64
C ALA A 64 4.66 -8.05 2.52
N GLY A 65 4.13 -8.82 3.48
CA GLY A 65 4.91 -9.73 4.31
C GLY A 65 5.64 -10.80 3.50
N LEU A 66 5.03 -11.35 2.44
CA LEU A 66 5.68 -12.32 1.54
C LEU A 66 6.89 -11.72 0.81
N LEU A 67 6.87 -10.41 0.55
CA LEU A 67 7.99 -9.69 -0.06
C LEU A 67 9.02 -9.18 0.96
N GLY A 68 8.75 -9.29 2.26
CA GLY A 68 9.55 -8.66 3.30
C GLY A 68 9.46 -7.12 3.30
N ILE A 69 8.37 -6.55 2.75
CA ILE A 69 8.13 -5.12 2.71
C ILE A 69 7.48 -4.68 4.03
N PRO A 70 8.09 -3.73 4.77
CA PRO A 70 7.48 -3.15 5.96
C PRO A 70 6.14 -2.50 5.63
N CYS A 71 5.07 -2.98 6.27
CA CYS A 71 3.71 -2.56 5.98
C CYS A 71 2.91 -2.46 7.29
N ALA A 72 1.88 -1.62 7.31
CA ALA A 72 0.94 -1.56 8.42
C ALA A 72 0.26 -2.91 8.61
N ARG A 73 0.19 -3.37 9.85
CA ARG A 73 -0.59 -4.55 10.21
C ARG A 73 -2.07 -4.21 10.12
N ILE A 74 -2.79 -5.00 9.34
CA ILE A 74 -4.24 -4.81 9.11
C ILE A 74 -4.99 -6.00 9.69
N GLU A 75 -6.09 -5.71 10.40
CA GLU A 75 -7.05 -6.73 10.77
C GLU A 75 -8.45 -6.37 10.26
N LEU A 76 -9.20 -7.38 9.85
CA LEU A 76 -10.61 -7.20 9.51
C LEU A 76 -11.40 -6.87 10.75
N ALA A 77 -12.32 -5.92 10.66
CA ALA A 77 -13.05 -5.47 11.83
C ALA A 77 -14.50 -5.08 11.53
N THR A 78 -15.32 -5.08 12.60
CA THR A 78 -16.63 -4.44 12.62
C THR A 78 -16.69 -3.46 13.79
N ARG A 79 -17.38 -2.32 13.59
CA ARG A 79 -17.68 -1.36 14.65
C ARG A 79 -19.10 -0.85 14.52
N ALA A 80 -19.92 -1.00 15.58
CA ALA A 80 -21.33 -0.59 15.61
C ALA A 80 -22.12 -1.11 14.38
N GLY A 81 -21.87 -2.36 13.99
CA GLY A 81 -22.50 -3.00 12.83
C GLY A 81 -21.92 -2.59 11.47
N LYS A 82 -21.00 -1.64 11.40
CA LYS A 82 -20.30 -1.26 10.17
C LYS A 82 -19.11 -2.18 9.95
N ARG A 83 -18.99 -2.72 8.74
CA ARG A 83 -17.85 -3.51 8.28
C ARG A 83 -16.70 -2.59 7.91
N GLY A 84 -15.46 -3.05 8.15
CA GLY A 84 -14.25 -2.30 7.82
C GLY A 84 -12.99 -3.06 8.18
N CYS A 85 -11.91 -2.33 8.37
CA CYS A 85 -10.64 -2.85 8.88
C CYS A 85 -10.05 -1.92 9.94
N ILE A 86 -9.10 -2.44 10.70
CA ILE A 86 -8.25 -1.64 11.59
C ILE A 86 -6.79 -1.74 11.11
N SER A 87 -6.12 -0.60 11.09
CA SER A 87 -4.71 -0.45 10.75
C SER A 87 -3.91 -0.07 11.99
N ALA A 88 -2.90 -0.85 12.35
CA ALA A 88 -2.06 -0.55 13.50
C ALA A 88 -1.26 0.74 13.28
N ASP A 89 -1.12 1.54 14.34
CA ASP A 89 -0.28 2.74 14.32
C ASP A 89 1.17 2.38 14.01
N LEU A 90 1.73 2.99 12.99
CA LEU A 90 3.10 2.77 12.53
C LEU A 90 4.13 3.61 13.31
N ARG A 91 3.67 4.52 14.18
CA ARG A 91 4.54 5.40 14.93
C ARG A 91 5.15 4.69 16.13
N PRO A 92 6.48 4.50 16.18
CA PRO A 92 7.13 4.12 17.44
C PRO A 92 6.92 5.22 18.50
N PRO A 93 7.05 4.91 19.77
CA PRO A 93 7.13 5.92 20.82
C PRO A 93 8.18 6.99 20.45
N GLN A 94 7.89 8.26 20.75
CA GLN A 94 8.75 9.42 20.48
C GLN A 94 8.96 9.75 19.00
N TYR A 95 8.12 9.21 18.10
CA TYR A 95 8.12 9.59 16.68
C TYR A 95 6.76 10.17 16.27
N GLU A 96 6.82 11.14 15.37
CA GLU A 96 5.67 11.69 14.65
C GLU A 96 5.68 11.19 13.20
N LEU A 97 4.49 10.99 12.64
CA LEU A 97 4.32 10.64 11.24
C LEU A 97 4.10 11.92 10.44
N HIS A 98 4.99 12.18 9.50
CA HIS A 98 4.88 13.29 8.56
C HIS A 98 4.67 12.71 7.16
N HIS A 99 3.51 13.01 6.56
CA HIS A 99 3.21 12.59 5.20
C HIS A 99 4.25 13.12 4.19
N GLY A 100 4.44 12.39 3.10
CA GLY A 100 5.38 12.72 2.05
C GLY A 100 5.21 14.15 1.52
N ARG A 101 3.97 14.66 1.48
CA ARG A 101 3.71 16.06 1.12
C ARG A 101 4.51 17.06 1.97
N VAL A 102 4.54 16.83 3.29
CA VAL A 102 5.25 17.73 4.22
C VAL A 102 6.76 17.68 3.95
N LEU A 103 7.30 16.48 3.74
CA LEU A 103 8.71 16.31 3.43
C LEU A 103 9.08 16.96 2.09
N LEU A 104 8.28 16.79 1.04
CA LEU A 104 8.51 17.38 -0.27
C LEU A 104 8.47 18.91 -0.22
N GLU A 105 7.53 19.48 0.54
CA GLU A 105 7.45 20.94 0.77
C GLU A 105 8.68 21.47 1.54
N GLU A 106 9.05 20.82 2.64
CA GLU A 106 10.20 21.22 3.48
C GLU A 106 11.53 21.14 2.72
N CYS A 107 11.70 20.11 1.88
CA CYS A 107 12.89 19.94 1.04
C CYS A 107 12.91 20.89 -0.17
N GLY A 108 11.84 21.64 -0.42
CA GLY A 108 11.73 22.50 -1.61
C GLY A 108 11.82 21.69 -2.91
N ALA A 109 11.16 20.53 -2.96
CA ALA A 109 11.22 19.62 -4.10
C ALA A 109 10.85 20.34 -5.42
N PRO A 110 11.67 20.26 -6.47
CA PRO A 110 11.46 21.01 -7.71
C PRO A 110 10.08 20.79 -8.33
N GLY A 111 9.36 21.88 -8.56
CA GLY A 111 8.03 21.85 -9.18
C GLY A 111 6.93 21.24 -8.33
N TYR A 112 7.22 20.84 -7.09
CA TYR A 112 6.21 20.25 -6.22
C TYR A 112 5.21 21.30 -5.75
N VAL A 113 3.94 20.97 -5.93
CA VAL A 113 2.80 21.72 -5.39
C VAL A 113 1.78 20.72 -4.89
N HIS A 114 1.43 20.78 -3.61
CA HIS A 114 0.35 19.95 -3.09
C HIS A 114 -0.98 20.38 -3.71
N GLN A 115 -1.59 19.47 -4.45
CA GLN A 115 -2.90 19.69 -5.09
C GLN A 115 -3.82 18.51 -4.82
N MET A 116 -5.06 18.82 -4.44
CA MET A 116 -6.15 17.83 -4.31
C MET A 116 -6.73 17.38 -5.66
N GLY A 117 -6.11 17.77 -6.78
CA GLY A 117 -6.57 17.52 -8.14
C GLY A 117 -6.00 16.24 -8.78
N LYS A 118 -6.18 16.13 -10.11
CA LYS A 118 -5.69 15.00 -10.91
C LYS A 118 -4.20 15.12 -11.26
N ASP A 119 -3.67 16.33 -11.21
CA ASP A 119 -2.26 16.59 -11.49
C ASP A 119 -1.51 16.60 -10.16
N HIS A 120 -0.41 15.89 -10.11
CA HIS A 120 0.45 15.81 -8.93
C HIS A 120 1.83 16.39 -9.27
N PRO A 121 1.94 17.72 -9.56
CA PRO A 121 3.17 18.32 -10.04
C PRO A 121 4.29 18.14 -9.01
N GLY A 122 5.44 17.68 -9.49
CA GLY A 122 6.60 17.44 -8.66
C GLY A 122 6.51 16.25 -7.70
N HIS A 123 5.40 15.50 -7.64
CA HIS A 123 5.35 14.22 -6.94
C HIS A 123 6.00 13.15 -7.82
N SER A 124 7.30 13.25 -8.03
CA SER A 124 8.12 12.40 -8.89
C SER A 124 9.03 11.47 -8.07
N LEU A 125 9.48 10.38 -8.68
CA LEU A 125 10.40 9.44 -8.03
C LEU A 125 11.74 10.09 -7.69
N GLU A 126 12.22 11.01 -8.52
CA GLU A 126 13.44 11.77 -8.30
C GLU A 126 13.32 12.66 -7.06
N ASN A 127 12.24 13.45 -6.97
CA ASN A 127 12.00 14.31 -5.82
C ASN A 127 11.82 13.51 -4.53
N ILE A 128 11.14 12.36 -4.58
CA ILE A 128 10.99 11.46 -3.43
C ILE A 128 12.36 10.92 -3.00
N ARG A 129 13.18 10.44 -3.96
CA ARG A 129 14.53 9.94 -3.68
C ARG A 129 15.38 11.01 -3.00
N ASP A 130 15.40 12.19 -3.58
CA ASP A 130 16.24 13.29 -3.11
C ASP A 130 15.77 13.79 -1.73
N SER A 131 14.44 13.86 -1.50
CA SER A 131 13.87 14.22 -0.20
C SER A 131 14.09 13.15 0.88
N LEU A 132 14.20 11.87 0.51
CA LEU A 132 14.55 10.78 1.42
C LEU A 132 16.06 10.67 1.67
N GLY A 133 16.87 11.56 1.08
CA GLY A 133 18.32 11.57 1.28
C GLY A 133 18.69 11.68 2.77
N GLY A 134 19.49 10.72 3.28
CA GLY A 134 19.88 10.65 4.68
C GLY A 134 18.84 10.05 5.64
N ALA A 135 17.61 9.76 5.18
CA ALA A 135 16.66 9.00 5.98
C ALA A 135 17.02 7.52 6.02
N LEU A 136 16.74 6.88 7.15
CA LEU A 136 16.93 5.44 7.34
C LEU A 136 15.71 4.64 6.86
N PRO A 137 15.87 3.34 6.55
CA PRO A 137 14.75 2.42 6.34
C PRO A 137 13.75 2.43 7.51
N PRO A 138 12.52 1.92 7.30
CA PRO A 138 11.52 1.78 8.36
C PRO A 138 12.02 1.03 9.58
N PRO A 139 11.50 1.28 10.78
CA PRO A 139 11.81 0.49 11.95
C PRO A 139 11.54 -0.99 11.71
N GLY A 140 12.46 -1.87 12.13
CA GLY A 140 12.34 -3.32 11.94
C GLY A 140 12.51 -3.83 10.51
N CYS A 141 12.85 -2.95 9.55
CA CYS A 141 13.20 -3.37 8.20
C CYS A 141 14.60 -3.99 8.19
N GLU A 142 14.67 -5.28 7.89
CA GLU A 142 15.94 -6.00 7.75
C GLU A 142 16.21 -6.26 6.26
N LEU A 143 17.17 -5.54 5.70
CA LEU A 143 17.64 -5.77 4.34
C LEU A 143 18.95 -6.57 4.38
N PRO A 144 19.20 -7.48 3.44
CA PRO A 144 20.46 -8.24 3.38
C PRO A 144 21.64 -7.41 2.83
N PHE A 145 21.49 -6.10 2.75
CA PHE A 145 22.48 -5.12 2.26
C PHE A 145 22.29 -3.79 3.00
N ASP A 146 23.26 -2.91 2.90
CA ASP A 146 23.17 -1.53 3.44
C ASP A 146 22.26 -0.69 2.53
N GLY A 147 20.97 -0.69 2.86
CA GLY A 147 19.92 -0.06 2.07
C GLY A 147 19.47 1.27 2.62
N SER A 148 19.14 2.20 1.73
CA SER A 148 18.58 3.51 2.04
C SER A 148 17.06 3.46 2.23
N ALA A 149 16.48 4.56 2.76
CA ALA A 149 15.02 4.74 2.78
C ALA A 149 14.40 4.65 1.37
N TYR A 150 15.08 5.21 0.35
CA TYR A 150 14.59 5.13 -1.02
C TYR A 150 14.65 3.72 -1.59
N ASP A 151 15.65 2.92 -1.23
CA ASP A 151 15.70 1.51 -1.64
C ASP A 151 14.47 0.72 -1.18
N VAL A 152 13.97 1.02 0.04
CA VAL A 152 12.72 0.43 0.54
C VAL A 152 11.49 1.03 -0.17
N PHE A 153 11.47 2.35 -0.43
CA PHE A 153 10.39 2.99 -1.18
C PHE A 153 10.25 2.40 -2.59
N ALA A 154 11.35 2.07 -3.25
CA ALA A 154 11.31 1.35 -4.53
C ALA A 154 10.60 -0.01 -4.40
N GLY A 155 10.77 -0.71 -3.29
CA GLY A 155 10.00 -1.91 -2.96
C GLY A 155 8.49 -1.63 -2.85
N TYR A 156 8.08 -0.47 -2.29
CA TYR A 156 6.66 -0.09 -2.24
C TYR A 156 6.06 0.06 -3.64
N THR A 157 6.81 0.61 -4.60
CA THR A 157 6.32 0.71 -5.99
C THR A 157 6.21 -0.65 -6.67
N VAL A 158 7.07 -1.62 -6.32
CA VAL A 158 6.95 -3.02 -6.77
C VAL A 158 5.68 -3.65 -6.20
N LEU A 159 5.41 -3.47 -4.91
CA LEU A 159 4.17 -3.92 -4.27
C LEU A 159 2.95 -3.30 -4.95
N ASP A 160 2.93 -1.97 -5.15
CA ASP A 160 1.83 -1.26 -5.79
C ASP A 160 1.56 -1.79 -7.21
N ALA A 161 2.62 -2.04 -7.99
CA ALA A 161 2.48 -2.62 -9.32
C ALA A 161 1.93 -4.06 -9.27
N TRP A 162 2.35 -4.87 -8.30
CA TRP A 162 1.90 -6.25 -8.13
C TRP A 162 0.42 -6.32 -7.75
N VAL A 163 0.00 -5.52 -6.76
CA VAL A 163 -1.39 -5.52 -6.25
C VAL A 163 -2.34 -4.58 -7.02
N ALA A 164 -1.85 -3.90 -8.07
CA ALA A 164 -2.57 -2.89 -8.83
C ALA A 164 -3.07 -1.71 -7.97
N ASN A 165 -2.27 -1.26 -6.99
CA ASN A 165 -2.56 -0.06 -6.22
C ASN A 165 -2.28 1.20 -7.05
N ARG A 166 -3.31 2.01 -7.30
CA ARG A 166 -3.23 3.21 -8.14
C ARG A 166 -3.23 4.51 -7.34
N ASP A 167 -3.14 4.41 -6.01
CA ASP A 167 -3.44 5.54 -5.14
C ASP A 167 -2.27 5.97 -4.24
N ARG A 168 -1.02 5.67 -4.62
CA ARG A 168 0.18 6.12 -3.92
C ARG A 168 0.42 7.62 -4.14
N HIS A 169 -0.45 8.47 -3.58
CA HIS A 169 -0.23 9.92 -3.59
C HIS A 169 0.65 10.37 -2.40
N ASP A 170 0.96 11.63 -2.34
CA ASP A 170 1.90 12.25 -1.40
C ASP A 170 1.48 12.18 0.08
N THR A 171 0.25 11.79 0.39
CA THR A 171 -0.19 11.47 1.76
C THR A 171 -0.35 9.97 2.03
N ASN A 172 -0.12 9.10 1.03
CA ASN A 172 -0.13 7.63 1.19
C ASN A 172 1.29 7.04 1.33
N TRP A 173 2.26 7.87 1.65
CA TRP A 173 3.56 7.52 2.18
C TRP A 173 4.00 8.61 3.17
N ALA A 174 4.92 8.27 4.08
CA ALA A 174 5.31 9.15 5.16
C ALA A 174 6.73 8.88 5.61
N VAL A 175 7.25 9.81 6.41
CA VAL A 175 8.45 9.62 7.21
C VAL A 175 8.09 9.67 8.69
N LEU A 176 8.88 8.96 9.49
CA LEU A 176 8.86 8.99 10.94
C LEU A 176 9.96 9.95 11.40
N ARG A 177 9.54 11.03 12.04
CA ARG A 177 10.44 12.06 12.56
C ARG A 177 10.52 11.93 14.09
N PRO A 178 11.70 11.84 14.68
CA PRO A 178 11.81 11.86 16.14
C PRO A 178 11.31 13.19 16.69
N VAL A 179 10.58 13.16 17.81
CA VAL A 179 10.06 14.38 18.50
C VAL A 179 11.21 15.27 18.96
N LEU A 180 12.27 14.65 19.48
CA LEU A 180 13.52 15.34 19.79
C LEU A 180 14.64 14.81 18.90
N ALA A 181 15.54 15.68 18.45
CA ALA A 181 16.67 15.27 17.61
C ALA A 181 17.60 14.23 18.30
N SER A 182 17.61 14.20 19.63
CA SER A 182 18.33 13.20 20.44
C SER A 182 17.72 11.80 20.37
N ASP A 183 16.46 11.68 19.96
CA ASP A 183 15.69 10.43 20.03
C ASP A 183 15.92 9.51 18.82
N GLY A 184 16.63 9.99 17.80
CA GLY A 184 16.97 9.18 16.63
C GLY A 184 17.07 9.95 15.32
N ALA A 185 17.06 9.20 14.22
CA ALA A 185 17.15 9.73 12.85
C ALA A 185 15.78 9.71 12.16
N LEU A 186 15.63 10.56 11.14
CA LEU A 186 14.51 10.49 10.20
C LEU A 186 14.48 9.11 9.55
N ARG A 187 13.30 8.49 9.46
CA ARG A 187 13.13 7.17 8.88
C ARG A 187 11.95 7.16 7.91
N LEU A 188 12.02 6.35 6.87
CA LEU A 188 10.82 6.05 6.08
C LEU A 188 9.80 5.34 6.98
N CYS A 189 8.52 5.65 6.83
CA CYS A 189 7.44 4.90 7.46
C CYS A 189 7.15 3.61 6.69
N GLY A 190 6.68 2.57 7.36
CA GLY A 190 6.14 1.38 6.69
C GLY A 190 5.03 1.76 5.71
N SER A 191 4.82 0.96 4.67
CA SER A 191 3.77 1.19 3.68
C SER A 191 2.37 1.06 4.28
N TYR A 192 1.42 1.88 3.86
CA TYR A 192 0.04 1.89 4.36
C TYR A 192 -0.93 2.42 3.30
N ASP A 193 -2.23 2.32 3.59
CA ASP A 193 -3.35 2.80 2.77
C ASP A 193 -3.39 2.16 1.38
N HIS A 194 -3.63 0.84 1.37
CA HIS A 194 -3.66 0.03 0.16
C HIS A 194 -5.09 -0.34 -0.27
N ALA A 195 -6.10 0.34 0.26
CA ALA A 195 -7.50 0.05 -0.02
C ALA A 195 -7.83 0.05 -1.52
N SER A 196 -7.12 0.88 -2.30
CA SER A 196 -7.34 1.03 -3.76
C SER A 196 -6.68 -0.06 -4.61
N SER A 197 -6.59 -1.30 -4.10
CA SER A 197 -5.90 -2.43 -4.73
C SER A 197 -6.86 -3.53 -5.21
N LEU A 198 -6.37 -4.43 -6.05
CA LEU A 198 -7.00 -5.70 -6.42
C LEU A 198 -8.42 -5.57 -7.00
N GLY A 199 -8.78 -4.40 -7.53
CA GLY A 199 -10.12 -4.14 -8.08
C GLY A 199 -11.20 -4.05 -6.99
N PHE A 200 -10.88 -3.49 -5.83
CA PHE A 200 -11.74 -3.33 -4.66
C PHE A 200 -13.13 -2.75 -4.95
N ASN A 201 -13.22 -1.84 -5.92
CA ASN A 201 -14.43 -1.10 -6.28
C ASN A 201 -15.24 -1.71 -7.42
N LEU A 202 -14.86 -2.88 -7.93
CA LEU A 202 -15.62 -3.58 -8.96
C LEU A 202 -16.78 -4.37 -8.35
N THR A 203 -17.90 -4.51 -9.10
CA THR A 203 -18.95 -5.45 -8.74
C THR A 203 -18.55 -6.88 -9.06
N ASP A 204 -19.17 -7.86 -8.43
CA ASP A 204 -18.90 -9.28 -8.69
C ASP A 204 -19.26 -9.70 -10.11
N GLU A 205 -20.31 -9.11 -10.70
CA GLU A 205 -20.67 -9.31 -12.11
C GLU A 205 -19.57 -8.80 -13.03
N HIS A 206 -18.99 -7.63 -12.71
CA HIS A 206 -17.89 -7.08 -13.49
C HIS A 206 -16.65 -7.96 -13.40
N ARG A 207 -16.26 -8.41 -12.19
CA ARG A 207 -15.14 -9.32 -11.96
C ARG A 207 -15.32 -10.62 -12.73
N SER A 208 -16.48 -11.25 -12.58
CA SER A 208 -16.83 -12.51 -13.28
C SER A 208 -16.74 -12.35 -14.79
N ARG A 209 -17.26 -11.24 -15.33
CA ARG A 209 -17.18 -10.95 -16.77
C ARG A 209 -15.74 -10.77 -17.25
N GLN A 210 -14.89 -10.02 -16.50
CA GLN A 210 -13.47 -9.85 -16.86
C GLN A 210 -12.75 -11.21 -16.90
N VAL A 211 -13.06 -12.10 -15.97
CA VAL A 211 -12.47 -13.47 -15.91
C VAL A 211 -12.96 -14.32 -17.07
N THR A 212 -14.29 -14.42 -17.28
CA THR A 212 -14.87 -15.29 -18.31
C THR A 212 -14.51 -14.86 -19.73
N GLU A 213 -14.34 -13.55 -19.96
CA GLU A 213 -13.94 -13.00 -21.25
C GLU A 213 -12.42 -12.93 -21.44
N GLY A 214 -11.61 -13.40 -20.47
CA GLY A 214 -10.15 -13.38 -20.55
C GLY A 214 -9.54 -11.98 -20.58
N ARG A 215 -10.21 -10.97 -19.98
CA ARG A 215 -9.84 -9.55 -20.07
C ARG A 215 -9.07 -9.02 -18.87
N VAL A 216 -8.72 -9.84 -17.88
CA VAL A 216 -8.03 -9.40 -16.67
C VAL A 216 -6.66 -8.81 -17.01
N GLN A 217 -5.93 -9.37 -17.97
CA GLN A 217 -4.65 -8.80 -18.43
C GLN A 217 -4.84 -7.37 -18.97
N ALA A 218 -5.80 -7.16 -19.86
CA ALA A 218 -6.10 -5.83 -20.39
C ALA A 218 -6.58 -4.84 -19.31
N TRP A 219 -7.22 -5.33 -18.24
CA TRP A 219 -7.55 -4.52 -17.08
C TRP A 219 -6.29 -4.11 -16.30
N CYS A 220 -5.35 -5.02 -16.07
CA CYS A 220 -4.06 -4.73 -15.43
C CYS A 220 -3.23 -3.71 -16.23
N GLU A 221 -3.21 -3.83 -17.57
CA GLU A 221 -2.47 -2.93 -18.46
C GLU A 221 -2.99 -1.47 -18.42
N LYS A 222 -4.28 -1.28 -18.10
CA LYS A 222 -4.88 0.05 -17.89
C LYS A 222 -4.53 0.70 -16.55
N GLY A 223 -3.86 -0.03 -15.66
CA GLY A 223 -3.41 0.48 -14.37
C GLY A 223 -2.26 1.48 -14.54
N THR A 224 -2.54 2.78 -14.40
CA THR A 224 -1.55 3.86 -14.57
C THR A 224 -1.15 4.48 -13.24
N ALA A 225 0.05 5.06 -13.20
CA ALA A 225 0.64 5.75 -12.06
C ALA A 225 0.07 7.18 -11.92
N GLN A 226 -1.25 7.30 -11.85
CA GLN A 226 -1.98 8.56 -11.92
C GLN A 226 -1.69 9.54 -10.75
N ARG A 227 -1.02 9.09 -9.72
CA ARG A 227 -0.66 9.89 -8.53
C ARG A 227 0.76 10.41 -8.56
N PHE A 228 1.49 10.14 -9.66
CA PHE A 228 2.84 10.63 -9.85
C PHE A 228 2.89 11.65 -10.99
N ASP A 229 3.82 12.59 -10.86
CA ASP A 229 4.14 13.51 -11.95
C ASP A 229 4.79 12.76 -13.12
N TYR A 230 4.49 13.18 -14.33
CA TYR A 230 5.04 12.58 -15.55
C TYR A 230 5.14 13.60 -16.68
N ASP A 231 6.00 13.34 -17.66
CA ASP A 231 6.12 14.13 -18.87
C ASP A 231 4.84 14.06 -19.71
N ARG A 232 4.08 15.15 -19.76
CA ARG A 232 2.79 15.26 -20.46
C ARG A 232 2.89 15.11 -21.99
N SER A 233 4.11 15.17 -22.55
CA SER A 233 4.35 14.86 -23.99
C SER A 233 4.28 13.36 -24.30
N ARG A 234 4.23 12.50 -23.26
CA ARG A 234 4.17 11.03 -23.34
C ARG A 234 2.90 10.49 -22.69
N PRO A 235 2.50 9.27 -23.04
CA PRO A 235 1.45 8.58 -22.30
C PRO A 235 1.81 8.46 -20.80
N MET A 236 0.78 8.52 -19.94
CA MET A 236 0.96 8.28 -18.51
C MET A 236 1.56 6.88 -18.28
N PRO A 237 2.63 6.75 -17.50
CA PRO A 237 3.25 5.47 -17.26
C PRO A 237 2.30 4.50 -16.54
N SER A 238 2.40 3.23 -16.85
CA SER A 238 1.77 2.17 -16.07
C SER A 238 2.43 2.02 -14.70
N LEU A 239 1.77 1.32 -13.78
CA LEU A 239 2.35 1.01 -12.47
C LEU A 239 3.65 0.19 -12.59
N VAL A 240 3.73 -0.69 -13.60
CA VAL A 240 4.93 -1.50 -13.86
C VAL A 240 6.09 -0.64 -14.37
N GLU A 241 5.82 0.31 -15.26
CA GLU A 241 6.83 1.27 -15.73
C GLU A 241 7.31 2.18 -14.61
N LEU A 242 6.41 2.61 -13.70
CA LEU A 242 6.79 3.36 -12.52
C LEU A 242 7.71 2.54 -11.60
N ALA A 243 7.35 1.29 -11.31
CA ALA A 243 8.18 0.39 -10.50
C ALA A 243 9.55 0.15 -11.13
N SER A 244 9.60 -0.08 -12.46
CA SER A 244 10.84 -0.20 -13.20
C SER A 244 11.71 1.07 -13.09
N HIS A 245 11.09 2.25 -13.16
CA HIS A 245 11.82 3.51 -12.98
C HIS A 245 12.33 3.66 -11.54
N ALA A 246 11.51 3.38 -10.54
CA ALA A 246 11.93 3.43 -9.13
C ALA A 246 13.13 2.50 -8.85
N LEU A 247 13.09 1.27 -9.39
CA LEU A 247 14.18 0.31 -9.25
C LEU A 247 15.46 0.73 -9.96
N ARG A 248 15.38 1.49 -11.06
CA ARG A 248 16.58 2.08 -11.72
C ARG A 248 17.21 3.20 -10.91
N LEU A 249 16.43 3.95 -10.14
CA LEU A 249 16.92 5.00 -9.24
C LEU A 249 17.43 4.45 -7.90
N ALA A 250 17.03 3.25 -7.52
CA ALA A 250 17.48 2.54 -6.34
C ALA A 250 18.86 1.90 -6.54
N SER A 251 19.48 1.43 -5.46
CA SER A 251 20.72 0.70 -5.54
C SER A 251 20.56 -0.61 -6.33
N PRO A 252 21.61 -1.09 -7.03
CA PRO A 252 21.57 -2.39 -7.72
C PRO A 252 21.22 -3.55 -6.77
N ALA A 253 21.66 -3.48 -5.50
CA ALA A 253 21.34 -4.47 -4.49
C ALA A 253 19.83 -4.49 -4.16
N ALA A 254 19.22 -3.31 -3.98
CA ALA A 254 17.78 -3.18 -3.75
C ALA A 254 16.97 -3.68 -4.96
N ARG A 255 17.37 -3.30 -6.18
CA ARG A 255 16.73 -3.81 -7.40
C ARG A 255 16.75 -5.34 -7.45
N GLY A 256 17.93 -5.94 -7.27
CA GLY A 256 18.08 -7.39 -7.26
C GLY A 256 17.24 -8.05 -6.17
N HIS A 257 17.24 -7.48 -4.97
CA HIS A 257 16.50 -7.97 -3.82
C HIS A 257 14.99 -8.01 -4.08
N TRP A 258 14.35 -6.89 -4.43
CA TRP A 258 12.90 -6.82 -4.62
C TRP A 258 12.40 -7.72 -5.75
N LEU A 259 13.15 -7.79 -6.86
CA LEU A 259 12.81 -8.71 -7.94
C LEU A 259 12.98 -10.18 -7.52
N GLN A 260 13.99 -10.49 -6.71
CA GLN A 260 14.18 -11.84 -6.19
C GLN A 260 13.08 -12.21 -5.21
N GLN A 261 12.68 -11.32 -4.28
CA GLN A 261 11.56 -11.57 -3.38
C GLN A 261 10.29 -11.88 -4.16
N LEU A 262 9.96 -11.06 -5.17
CA LEU A 262 8.78 -11.29 -6.01
C LEU A 262 8.85 -12.61 -6.81
N ARG A 263 10.05 -13.06 -7.22
CA ARG A 263 10.23 -14.38 -7.88
C ARG A 263 10.00 -15.54 -6.92
N LEU A 264 10.40 -15.39 -5.67
CA LEU A 264 10.31 -16.45 -4.65
C LEU A 264 8.89 -16.67 -4.12
N VAL A 265 7.99 -15.69 -4.27
CA VAL A 265 6.59 -15.87 -3.85
C VAL A 265 5.97 -17.05 -4.55
N GLU A 266 5.48 -18.04 -3.80
CA GLU A 266 4.82 -19.21 -4.33
C GLU A 266 3.32 -18.96 -4.55
N GLU A 267 2.73 -19.59 -5.58
CA GLU A 267 1.30 -19.45 -5.89
C GLU A 267 0.40 -19.93 -4.74
N ASN A 268 0.82 -20.96 -4.02
CA ASN A 268 0.11 -21.49 -2.86
C ASN A 268 0.09 -20.50 -1.69
N GLU A 269 1.13 -19.67 -1.50
CA GLU A 269 1.17 -18.62 -0.47
C GLU A 269 0.17 -17.52 -0.81
N VAL A 270 0.16 -17.04 -2.06
CA VAL A 270 -0.82 -16.07 -2.55
C VAL A 270 -2.24 -16.59 -2.38
N ARG A 271 -2.50 -17.83 -2.80
CA ARG A 271 -3.81 -18.48 -2.64
C ARG A 271 -4.20 -18.58 -1.16
N ASN A 272 -3.27 -18.98 -0.29
CA ASN A 272 -3.52 -19.07 1.14
C ASN A 272 -3.90 -17.71 1.74
N VAL A 273 -3.26 -16.60 1.32
CA VAL A 273 -3.66 -15.26 1.76
C VAL A 273 -5.11 -14.96 1.35
N LEU A 274 -5.45 -15.15 0.07
CA LEU A 274 -6.79 -14.83 -0.46
C LEU A 274 -7.89 -15.71 0.15
N ASP A 275 -7.63 -17.01 0.33
CA ASP A 275 -8.61 -17.97 0.86
C ASP A 275 -8.94 -17.75 2.34
N ARG A 276 -8.02 -17.16 3.09
CA ARG A 276 -8.24 -16.83 4.50
C ARG A 276 -9.07 -15.57 4.73
N VAL A 277 -9.31 -14.74 3.70
CA VAL A 277 -10.12 -13.54 3.80
C VAL A 277 -11.60 -13.88 3.62
N SER A 278 -12.28 -14.18 4.73
CA SER A 278 -13.66 -14.68 4.73
C SER A 278 -14.72 -13.70 4.21
N VAL A 279 -14.41 -12.39 4.26
CA VAL A 279 -15.32 -11.32 3.80
C VAL A 279 -15.23 -11.06 2.29
N MET A 280 -14.30 -11.73 1.61
CA MET A 280 -14.08 -11.62 0.17
C MET A 280 -14.97 -12.60 -0.59
N SER A 281 -15.70 -12.14 -1.59
CA SER A 281 -16.51 -13.01 -2.45
C SER A 281 -15.65 -13.91 -3.35
N ASP A 282 -16.20 -15.02 -3.82
CA ASP A 282 -15.49 -15.91 -4.75
C ASP A 282 -15.10 -15.23 -6.07
N PRO A 283 -15.97 -14.41 -6.70
CA PRO A 283 -15.56 -13.61 -7.86
C PRO A 283 -14.42 -12.64 -7.57
N ALA A 284 -14.42 -11.99 -6.39
CA ALA A 284 -13.35 -11.08 -6.00
C ALA A 284 -12.03 -11.85 -5.78
N ARG A 285 -12.08 -13.01 -5.11
CA ARG A 285 -10.91 -13.87 -4.87
C ARG A 285 -10.30 -14.39 -6.18
N THR A 286 -11.14 -14.88 -7.09
CA THR A 286 -10.69 -15.36 -8.40
C THR A 286 -10.05 -14.26 -9.22
N PHE A 287 -10.70 -13.10 -9.28
CA PHE A 287 -10.19 -11.93 -10.01
C PHE A 287 -8.85 -11.45 -9.44
N ALA A 288 -8.77 -11.28 -8.12
CA ALA A 288 -7.55 -10.84 -7.44
C ALA A 288 -6.38 -11.80 -7.66
N GLY A 289 -6.62 -13.11 -7.61
CA GLY A 289 -5.61 -14.13 -7.90
C GLY A 289 -5.02 -13.98 -9.30
N ILE A 290 -5.87 -13.77 -10.30
CA ILE A 290 -5.42 -13.57 -11.70
C ILE A 290 -4.67 -12.23 -11.84
N VAL A 291 -5.13 -11.15 -11.19
CA VAL A 291 -4.43 -9.84 -11.18
C VAL A 291 -3.02 -10.00 -10.65
N LEU A 292 -2.85 -10.70 -9.52
CA LEU A 292 -1.55 -10.94 -8.89
C LEU A 292 -0.62 -11.75 -9.80
N ASP A 293 -1.12 -12.82 -10.43
CA ASP A 293 -0.32 -13.62 -11.38
C ASP A 293 0.11 -12.80 -12.61
N VAL A 294 -0.82 -12.08 -13.23
CA VAL A 294 -0.56 -11.23 -14.40
C VAL A 294 0.46 -10.14 -14.06
N ASN A 295 0.25 -9.40 -12.98
CA ASN A 295 1.15 -8.29 -12.64
C ASN A 295 2.52 -8.78 -12.17
N ARG A 296 2.60 -9.91 -11.47
CA ARG A 296 3.89 -10.53 -11.13
C ARG A 296 4.73 -10.79 -12.39
N LYS A 297 4.15 -11.42 -13.40
CA LYS A 297 4.83 -11.67 -14.69
C LYS A 297 5.27 -10.36 -15.33
N ARG A 298 4.35 -9.39 -15.45
CA ARG A 298 4.65 -8.08 -16.05
C ARG A 298 5.78 -7.33 -15.34
N VAL A 299 5.79 -7.33 -14.00
CA VAL A 299 6.87 -6.68 -13.23
C VAL A 299 8.20 -7.38 -13.49
N LEU A 300 8.23 -8.72 -13.44
CA LEU A 300 9.45 -9.48 -13.67
C LEU A 300 9.99 -9.33 -15.10
N ASP A 301 9.11 -9.22 -16.11
CA ASP A 301 9.50 -9.07 -17.51
C ASP A 301 10.05 -7.66 -17.81
N VAL A 302 9.44 -6.61 -17.24
CA VAL A 302 9.81 -5.21 -17.54
C VAL A 302 10.98 -4.72 -16.67
N CYS A 303 11.12 -5.25 -15.45
CA CYS A 303 12.14 -4.79 -14.49
C CYS A 303 13.40 -5.67 -14.47
N ALA A 304 13.44 -6.77 -15.22
CA ALA A 304 14.57 -7.73 -15.29
C ALA A 304 15.88 -7.11 -15.80
#